data_139e9ae05af6ceb527094b1e130c00eb
#
_entry.id   139e9ae05af6ceb527094b1e130c00eb
#
_cell.length_a   1.000
_cell.length_b   1.000
_cell.length_c   1.000
_cell.angle_alpha   90.00
_cell.angle_beta   90.00
_cell.angle_gamma   90.00
#
_symmetry.space_group_name_H-M   'P 1'
#
loop_
_entity.id
_entity.type
_entity.pdbx_description
1 polymer ?
#
loop_
_entity_poly.entity_id
_entity_poly.type
_entity_poly.pdbx_seq_one_letter_code
_entity_poly.pdbx_strand_id
1 'polypeptide(L)'
;MSGWGEDDVTVYVYRLRGSYSFGQRGYRSYEPPWFGLTADTEDELHSLAESIGLYRHFYRPRIVSGATLPVVGHYDLDEGERGRAVAMGAKPITARRHARMLRQRVRQLGVSQP
;
A
#
# COMPACT_ATOMS: atom_id res chain seq x y z
N MET A 1 1.61 -22.86 -17.53
CA MET A 1 2.13 -22.29 -17.25
C MET A 1 1.81 -21.38 -16.67
N SER A 2 2.20 -21.09 -16.23
CA SER A 2 1.84 -20.34 -15.50
C SER A 2 2.00 -19.10 -15.81
N GLY A 3 1.72 -18.33 -15.94
CA GLY A 3 2.01 -17.00 -16.03
C GLY A 3 2.38 -16.31 -14.77
N TRP A 4 2.74 -17.07 -13.81
CA TRP A 4 2.94 -16.47 -12.52
C TRP A 4 4.38 -16.29 -12.17
N GLY A 5 5.10 -15.60 -12.97
CA GLY A 5 6.45 -15.24 -12.63
C GLY A 5 6.49 -13.99 -11.80
N GLU A 6 7.68 -13.51 -11.51
CA GLU A 6 7.80 -12.30 -10.73
C GLU A 6 7.24 -11.10 -11.43
N ASP A 7 7.21 -11.14 -12.75
CA ASP A 7 6.68 -10.00 -13.48
C ASP A 7 5.18 -9.86 -13.30
N ASP A 8 4.52 -10.86 -12.76
CA ASP A 8 3.09 -10.79 -12.55
C ASP A 8 2.73 -10.21 -11.19
N VAL A 9 3.72 -9.86 -10.39
CA VAL A 9 3.43 -9.31 -9.08
C VAL A 9 3.05 -7.85 -9.24
N THR A 10 1.90 -7.51 -8.72
CA THR A 10 1.38 -6.15 -8.82
C THR A 10 0.96 -5.58 -7.48
N VAL A 11 1.12 -6.35 -6.40
CA VAL A 11 0.78 -5.90 -5.06
C VAL A 11 2.02 -5.99 -4.20
N TYR A 12 2.28 -4.95 -3.42
CA TYR A 12 3.53 -4.81 -2.69
C TYR A 12 3.30 -4.45 -1.24
N VAL A 13 4.20 -4.92 -0.36
CA VAL A 13 4.13 -4.56 1.05
C VAL A 13 5.48 -4.00 1.47
N TYR A 14 5.46 -2.93 2.27
CA TYR A 14 6.67 -2.24 2.67
C TYR A 14 6.54 -1.77 4.12
N ARG A 15 7.66 -1.53 4.78
CA ARG A 15 7.63 -1.11 6.17
C ARG A 15 7.32 0.37 6.26
N LEU A 16 6.37 0.71 7.11
CA LEU A 16 6.09 2.10 7.42
C LEU A 16 7.10 2.59 8.43
N ARG A 17 7.50 3.84 8.30
CA ARG A 17 8.54 4.36 9.13
C ARG A 17 8.02 5.43 10.06
N GLY A 18 8.74 5.61 11.13
CA GLY A 18 8.50 6.73 12.01
C GLY A 18 7.26 6.60 12.82
N SER A 19 6.94 7.64 13.44
CA SER A 19 5.78 7.65 14.25
C SER A 19 4.58 7.73 13.39
N TYR A 20 3.51 7.19 13.86
CA TYR A 20 2.42 7.01 13.12
C TYR A 20 1.35 7.87 13.52
N SER A 21 0.51 8.21 12.69
CA SER A 21 -0.56 9.08 13.02
C SER A 21 -1.56 8.37 13.83
N PHE A 22 -1.72 8.83 15.04
CA PHE A 22 -2.65 8.20 15.88
C PHE A 22 -4.05 8.52 15.42
N GLY A 23 -4.96 7.65 15.73
CA GLY A 23 -6.35 7.87 15.42
C GLY A 23 -6.77 7.41 14.06
N GLN A 24 -5.80 7.03 13.24
CA GLN A 24 -6.18 6.63 11.93
C GLN A 24 -6.92 5.34 11.89
N ARG A 25 -6.63 4.46 12.77
CA ARG A 25 -7.32 3.20 12.88
C ARG A 25 -8.01 3.12 14.23
N GLY A 26 -8.28 4.20 14.83
CA GLY A 26 -8.98 4.44 16.05
C GLY A 26 -8.91 3.39 17.14
N TYR A 27 -9.28 2.21 16.87
CA TYR A 27 -9.38 1.16 17.87
C TYR A 27 -8.25 0.17 17.80
N ARG A 28 -7.25 0.41 16.95
CA ARG A 28 -6.15 -0.53 16.79
C ARG A 28 -4.95 -0.08 17.60
N SER A 29 -4.13 -1.04 17.94
CA SER A 29 -2.88 -0.75 18.60
C SER A 29 -1.99 0.02 17.65
N TYR A 30 -1.23 0.94 18.20
CA TYR A 30 -0.32 1.72 17.39
C TYR A 30 1.12 1.29 17.61
N GLU A 31 1.32 0.16 18.23
CA GLU A 31 2.68 -0.32 18.44
C GLU A 31 3.28 -0.81 17.14
N PRO A 32 4.48 -0.38 16.81
CA PRO A 32 5.14 -0.87 15.62
C PRO A 32 5.52 -2.34 15.77
N PRO A 33 5.80 -3.00 14.66
CA PRO A 33 5.92 -2.40 13.34
C PRO A 33 4.61 -2.35 12.59
N TRP A 34 4.50 -1.38 11.71
CA TRP A 34 3.38 -1.27 10.81
C TRP A 34 3.89 -1.33 9.37
N PHE A 35 3.04 -1.78 8.48
CA PHE A 35 3.42 -1.98 7.09
C PHE A 35 2.37 -1.37 6.19
N GLY A 36 2.77 -1.00 4.98
CA GLY A 36 1.83 -0.51 3.97
C GLY A 36 1.62 -1.55 2.90
N LEU A 37 0.40 -1.66 2.41
CA LEU A 37 0.07 -2.53 1.29
C LEU A 37 -0.40 -1.63 0.16
N THR A 38 0.23 -1.74 -1.00
CA THR A 38 -0.14 -0.97 -2.19
C THR A 38 -0.10 -1.87 -3.41
N ALA A 39 -0.53 -1.36 -4.53
CA ALA A 39 -0.58 -2.17 -5.75
C ALA A 39 -0.47 -1.26 -6.97
N ASP A 40 -0.38 -1.86 -8.14
CA ASP A 40 -0.34 -1.10 -9.38
C ASP A 40 -1.70 -0.52 -9.72
N THR A 41 -2.79 -1.17 -9.30
CA THR A 41 -4.13 -0.62 -9.48
C THR A 41 -4.91 -0.73 -8.20
N GLU A 42 -5.94 0.11 -8.05
CA GLU A 42 -6.79 0.04 -6.87
C GLU A 42 -7.55 -1.26 -6.80
N ASP A 43 -8.00 -1.78 -7.94
CA ASP A 43 -8.76 -3.02 -7.92
C ASP A 43 -7.93 -4.16 -7.38
N GLU A 44 -6.66 -4.23 -7.76
CA GLU A 44 -5.78 -5.27 -7.25
C GLU A 44 -5.52 -5.09 -5.77
N LEU A 45 -5.36 -3.86 -5.34
CA LEU A 45 -5.13 -3.58 -3.94
C LEU A 45 -6.32 -3.97 -3.09
N HIS A 46 -7.52 -3.54 -3.49
CA HIS A 46 -8.73 -3.87 -2.73
C HIS A 46 -8.99 -5.37 -2.72
N SER A 47 -8.73 -6.04 -3.84
CA SER A 47 -8.96 -7.46 -3.94
C SER A 47 -8.08 -8.23 -2.95
N LEU A 48 -6.80 -7.89 -2.88
CA LEU A 48 -5.94 -8.58 -1.95
C LEU A 48 -6.26 -8.21 -0.50
N ALA A 49 -6.54 -6.94 -0.25
CA ALA A 49 -6.87 -6.51 1.11
C ALA A 49 -8.10 -7.24 1.63
N GLU A 50 -9.11 -7.39 0.78
CA GLU A 50 -10.32 -8.11 1.20
C GLU A 50 -10.04 -9.58 1.45
N SER A 51 -9.14 -10.16 0.68
CA SER A 51 -8.81 -11.56 0.85
C SER A 51 -8.12 -11.85 2.17
N ILE A 52 -7.53 -10.85 2.80
CA ILE A 52 -6.89 -11.03 4.11
C ILE A 52 -7.72 -10.43 5.24
N GLY A 53 -8.96 -10.06 4.95
CA GLY A 53 -9.89 -9.66 6.00
C GLY A 53 -9.99 -8.17 6.27
N LEU A 54 -9.45 -7.33 5.39
CA LEU A 54 -9.55 -5.90 5.60
C LEU A 54 -10.76 -5.34 4.91
N TYR A 55 -11.38 -4.35 5.54
CA TYR A 55 -12.52 -3.68 4.95
C TYR A 55 -12.06 -2.50 4.13
N ARG A 56 -12.81 -2.20 3.08
CA ARG A 56 -12.43 -1.13 2.17
C ARG A 56 -12.38 0.24 2.85
N HIS A 57 -13.13 0.44 3.90
CA HIS A 57 -13.09 1.74 4.58
C HIS A 57 -11.76 2.01 5.27
N PHE A 58 -10.90 1.02 5.37
CA PHE A 58 -9.56 1.27 5.88
C PHE A 58 -8.58 1.71 4.78
N TYR A 59 -9.04 1.77 3.56
CA TYR A 59 -8.19 2.25 2.46
C TYR A 59 -7.81 3.72 2.69
N ARG A 60 -6.54 4.03 2.46
CA ARG A 60 -6.04 5.38 2.64
C ARG A 60 -5.60 5.94 1.31
N PRO A 61 -6.37 6.87 0.75
CA PRO A 61 -5.96 7.51 -0.50
C PRO A 61 -4.74 8.38 -0.27
N ARG A 62 -4.02 8.66 -1.34
CA ARG A 62 -2.85 9.52 -1.25
C ARG A 62 -3.29 10.97 -1.24
N ILE A 63 -2.96 11.67 -0.18
CA ILE A 63 -3.35 13.05 -0.02
C ILE A 63 -2.10 13.91 0.07
N VAL A 64 -2.05 14.96 -0.73
CA VAL A 64 -0.94 15.90 -0.68
C VAL A 64 -1.54 17.30 -0.63
N SER A 65 -1.16 18.05 0.38
CA SER A 65 -1.65 19.44 0.57
C SER A 65 -3.18 19.50 0.56
N GLY A 66 -3.79 18.51 1.19
CA GLY A 66 -5.24 18.48 1.31
C GLY A 66 -5.99 17.99 0.11
N ALA A 67 -5.29 17.67 -0.97
CA ALA A 67 -5.95 17.18 -2.19
C ALA A 67 -5.65 15.70 -2.37
N THR A 68 -6.66 14.95 -2.75
CA THR A 68 -6.50 13.54 -3.05
C THR A 68 -5.92 13.39 -4.45
N LEU A 69 -4.81 12.69 -4.55
CA LEU A 69 -4.20 12.45 -5.85
C LEU A 69 -4.76 11.18 -6.48
N PRO A 70 -4.90 11.17 -7.81
CA PRO A 70 -5.43 10.00 -8.49
C PRO A 70 -4.34 8.93 -8.70
N VAL A 71 -3.71 8.53 -7.62
CA VAL A 71 -2.76 7.42 -7.63
C VAL A 71 -3.20 6.45 -6.56
N VAL A 72 -2.77 5.22 -6.68
CA VAL A 72 -3.16 4.18 -5.73
C VAL A 72 -2.59 4.53 -4.35
N GLY A 73 -3.42 4.47 -3.35
CA GLY A 73 -3.01 4.68 -1.97
C GLY A 73 -2.55 3.38 -1.32
N HIS A 74 -2.95 3.17 -0.07
CA HIS A 74 -2.45 2.00 0.65
C HIS A 74 -3.40 1.63 1.78
N TYR A 75 -3.14 0.45 2.35
CA TYR A 75 -3.74 0.02 3.60
C TYR A 75 -2.62 -0.12 4.63
N ASP A 76 -2.94 0.13 5.89
CA ASP A 76 -1.98 -0.08 6.98
C ASP A 76 -2.19 -1.49 7.52
N LEU A 77 -1.10 -2.24 7.63
CA LEU A 77 -1.14 -3.62 8.09
C LEU A 77 -0.33 -3.78 9.35
N ASP A 78 -0.81 -4.60 10.27
CA ASP A 78 0.05 -5.06 11.36
C ASP A 78 0.88 -6.24 10.87
N GLU A 79 1.69 -6.79 11.75
CA GLU A 79 2.62 -7.84 11.35
C GLU A 79 1.91 -9.10 10.89
N GLY A 80 0.83 -9.47 11.56
CA GLY A 80 0.07 -10.65 11.14
C GLY A 80 -0.59 -10.46 9.79
N GLU A 81 -1.13 -9.28 9.55
CA GLU A 81 -1.74 -8.97 8.26
C GLU A 81 -0.69 -8.95 7.16
N ARG A 82 0.51 -8.46 7.47
CA ARG A 82 1.60 -8.50 6.50
C ARG A 82 1.91 -9.93 6.10
N GLY A 83 1.99 -10.83 7.07
CA GLY A 83 2.26 -12.23 6.77
C GLY A 83 1.21 -12.82 5.86
N ARG A 84 -0.06 -12.51 6.13
CA ARG A 84 -1.12 -13.01 5.26
C ARG A 84 -1.06 -12.42 3.86
N ALA A 85 -0.70 -11.14 3.77
CA ALA A 85 -0.58 -10.51 2.46
C ALA A 85 0.53 -11.15 1.63
N VAL A 86 1.67 -11.43 2.25
CA VAL A 86 2.77 -12.10 1.54
C VAL A 86 2.34 -13.49 1.11
N ALA A 87 1.60 -14.20 1.97
CA ALA A 87 1.12 -15.53 1.60
C ALA A 87 0.15 -15.48 0.43
N MET A 88 -0.55 -14.36 0.25
CA MET A 88 -1.46 -14.20 -0.88
C MET A 88 -0.78 -13.62 -2.11
N GLY A 89 0.52 -13.41 -2.07
CA GLY A 89 1.27 -13.01 -3.25
C GLY A 89 1.80 -11.59 -3.25
N ALA A 90 1.59 -10.83 -2.18
CA ALA A 90 2.17 -9.49 -2.11
C ALA A 90 3.69 -9.61 -1.98
N LYS A 91 4.40 -8.74 -2.69
CA LYS A 91 5.85 -8.80 -2.70
C LYS A 91 6.42 -7.81 -1.70
N PRO A 92 7.28 -8.26 -0.79
CA PRO A 92 7.94 -7.32 0.12
C PRO A 92 8.90 -6.44 -0.66
N ILE A 93 8.86 -5.15 -0.41
CA ILE A 93 9.79 -4.21 -1.00
C ILE A 93 10.28 -3.28 0.10
N THR A 94 11.37 -2.58 -0.15
CA THR A 94 11.90 -1.66 0.82
C THR A 94 11.10 -0.36 0.82
N ALA A 95 11.18 0.36 1.92
CA ALA A 95 10.54 1.67 1.99
C ALA A 95 11.11 2.61 0.93
N ARG A 96 12.41 2.48 0.64
CA ARG A 96 13.04 3.31 -0.39
C ARG A 96 12.46 3.02 -1.77
N ARG A 97 12.25 1.74 -2.06
CA ARG A 97 11.67 1.39 -3.35
C ARG A 97 10.24 1.89 -3.45
N HIS A 98 9.49 1.79 -2.37
CA HIS A 98 8.13 2.33 -2.35
C HIS A 98 8.14 3.83 -2.61
N ALA A 99 9.07 4.56 -2.01
CA ALA A 99 9.16 6.00 -2.25
C ALA A 99 9.42 6.30 -3.72
N ARG A 100 10.29 5.51 -4.36
CA ARG A 100 10.53 5.69 -5.80
C ARG A 100 9.29 5.41 -6.62
N MET A 101 8.54 4.38 -6.25
CA MET A 101 7.31 4.05 -6.95
C MET A 101 6.30 5.18 -6.84
N LEU A 102 6.18 5.79 -5.68
CA LEU A 102 5.27 6.90 -5.50
C LEU A 102 5.67 8.08 -6.37
N ARG A 103 6.95 8.41 -6.38
CA ARG A 103 7.40 9.52 -7.21
C ARG A 103 7.11 9.26 -8.68
N GLN A 104 7.28 8.02 -9.10
CA GLN A 104 7.04 7.69 -10.49
C GLN A 104 5.55 7.77 -10.82
N ARG A 105 4.70 7.30 -9.92
CA ARG A 105 3.26 7.37 -10.13
C ARG A 105 2.79 8.83 -10.25
N VAL A 106 3.31 9.69 -9.38
CA VAL A 106 2.94 11.10 -9.43
C VAL A 106 3.45 11.73 -10.72
N ARG A 107 4.67 11.37 -11.12
CA ARG A 107 5.22 11.91 -12.35
C ARG A 107 4.40 11.52 -13.57
N GLN A 108 3.84 10.30 -13.54
CA GLN A 108 3.04 9.82 -14.66
C GLN A 108 1.70 10.52 -14.77
N LEU A 109 1.30 11.28 -13.78
CA LEU A 109 0.09 12.06 -13.88
C LEU A 109 0.26 13.24 -14.83
N GLY A 110 1.49 13.57 -15.20
CA GLY A 110 1.72 14.67 -16.09
C GLY A 110 1.55 16.03 -15.48
N VAL A 111 1.44 16.08 -14.16
CA VAL A 111 1.22 17.35 -13.54
C VAL A 111 2.44 18.07 -13.23
N SER A 112 3.53 17.49 -13.49
CA SER A 112 4.74 18.14 -13.13
C SER A 112 5.06 19.23 -14.00
N GLN A 113 4.41 19.34 -15.00
CA GLN A 113 4.90 20.14 -15.85
C GLN A 113 4.50 21.31 -15.71
N PRO A 114 4.72 22.06 -15.34
CA PRO A 114 4.55 23.38 -15.75
C PRO A 114 5.69 23.79 -16.50
#